data_368b8a84a039e9bcca87326a0a183b0e
#
_entry.id   368b8a84a039e9bcca87326a0a183b0e
#
_cell.length_a   1.000
_cell.length_b   1.000
_cell.length_c   1.000
_cell.angle_alpha   90.00
_cell.angle_beta   90.00
_cell.angle_gamma   90.00
#
_symmetry.space_group_name_H-M   'P 1'
#
loop_
_entity.id
_entity.type
_entity.pdbx_description
1 polymer ?
#
loop_
_entity_poly.entity_id
_entity_poly.type
_entity_poly.pdbx_seq_one_letter_code
_entity_poly.pdbx_strand_id
1 'polypeptide(L)'
;MGTGDMGRFWDARAREDAFYFVDNTGTYRDADVDRFWAEGRRNLEAVLDAVGAQVQPGDVVLDIGCGVGRLTRVLAEDASHVHAIDVSSEMLEHARELNAQLTNVTWHHGDGATLHPVEDASVDAVVSHVVFQHIPDPQITLGYVREMGRVLKPGGWAAFQISNDPTLHRATIGLRDRVKATLGRAPKGQDEPQWLGSAVDLQDLTAAALEGGLEIATVVGEGTQFCYVRAVKP
;
A
#
# COMPACT_ATOMS: atom_id res chain seq x y z
N MET A 1 6.94 17.63 5.89
CA MET A 1 7.69 16.90 4.84
C MET A 1 6.76 16.78 3.65
N GLY A 2 7.18 17.13 2.44
CA GLY A 2 6.25 17.13 1.30
C GLY A 2 6.12 15.73 0.67
N THR A 3 4.99 15.49 0.00
CA THR A 3 4.73 14.22 -0.72
C THR A 3 5.79 13.90 -1.78
N GLY A 4 6.41 14.92 -2.41
CA GLY A 4 7.54 14.73 -3.31
C GLY A 4 8.80 14.13 -2.68
N ASP A 5 8.93 14.12 -1.35
CA ASP A 5 10.01 13.44 -0.65
C ASP A 5 9.74 11.93 -0.58
N MET A 6 8.48 11.50 -0.50
CA MET A 6 8.10 10.08 -0.55
C MET A 6 8.43 9.46 -1.92
N GLY A 7 8.03 10.11 -3.02
CA GLY A 7 8.33 9.61 -4.37
C GLY A 7 9.83 9.40 -4.58
N ARG A 8 10.66 10.41 -4.26
CA ARG A 8 12.12 10.30 -4.37
C ARG A 8 12.72 9.19 -3.50
N PHE A 9 12.19 9.02 -2.29
CA PHE A 9 12.64 7.94 -1.40
C PHE A 9 12.36 6.58 -2.03
N TRP A 10 11.11 6.32 -2.45
CA TRP A 10 10.71 5.03 -3.02
C TRP A 10 11.34 4.77 -4.38
N ASP A 11 11.58 5.80 -5.22
CA ASP A 11 12.36 5.67 -6.45
C ASP A 11 13.79 5.18 -6.16
N ALA A 12 14.44 5.72 -5.14
CA ALA A 12 15.77 5.28 -4.75
C ALA A 12 15.78 3.84 -4.23
N ARG A 13 14.71 3.41 -3.58
CA ARG A 13 14.55 2.01 -3.10
C ARG A 13 14.26 1.06 -4.25
N ALA A 14 13.43 1.46 -5.21
CA ALA A 14 13.17 0.69 -6.42
C ALA A 14 14.46 0.40 -7.21
N ARG A 15 15.29 1.42 -7.41
CA ARG A 15 16.61 1.25 -8.07
C ARG A 15 17.57 0.39 -7.28
N GLU A 16 17.47 0.37 -5.96
CA GLU A 16 18.36 -0.39 -5.09
C GLU A 16 18.01 -1.89 -5.10
N ASP A 17 16.75 -2.23 -4.85
CA ASP A 17 16.19 -3.59 -4.84
C ASP A 17 14.66 -3.54 -4.72
N ALA A 18 13.94 -3.41 -5.82
CA ALA A 18 12.49 -3.27 -5.81
C ALA A 18 11.76 -4.43 -5.11
N PHE A 19 12.22 -5.67 -5.31
CA PHE A 19 11.60 -6.84 -4.67
C PHE A 19 11.71 -6.81 -3.16
N TYR A 20 12.91 -6.51 -2.64
CA TYR A 20 13.14 -6.44 -1.20
C TYR A 20 12.34 -5.32 -0.53
N PHE A 21 12.24 -4.15 -1.18
CA PHE A 21 11.52 -3.03 -0.59
C PHE A 21 9.99 -3.14 -0.70
N VAL A 22 9.48 -4.02 -1.55
CA VAL A 22 8.06 -4.41 -1.59
C VAL A 22 7.77 -5.56 -0.62
N ASP A 23 8.72 -6.49 -0.43
CA ASP A 23 8.63 -7.59 0.54
C ASP A 23 9.96 -7.83 1.25
N ASN A 24 10.15 -7.17 2.38
CA ASN A 24 11.38 -7.24 3.18
C ASN A 24 11.55 -8.55 3.98
N THR A 25 10.64 -9.51 3.82
CA THR A 25 10.81 -10.88 4.33
C THR A 25 11.73 -11.72 3.43
N GLY A 26 12.01 -11.24 2.22
CA GLY A 26 12.95 -11.82 1.27
C GLY A 26 14.42 -11.51 1.59
N THR A 27 15.32 -12.04 0.76
CA THR A 27 16.76 -11.78 0.86
C THR A 27 17.12 -10.53 0.06
N TYR A 28 17.83 -9.59 0.68
CA TYR A 28 18.29 -8.37 0.04
C TYR A 28 19.26 -8.69 -1.12
N ARG A 29 18.94 -8.18 -2.32
CA ARG A 29 19.68 -8.38 -3.58
C ARG A 29 19.78 -9.83 -4.06
N ASP A 30 18.92 -10.70 -3.57
CA ASP A 30 18.87 -12.12 -3.99
C ASP A 30 17.42 -12.59 -3.85
N ALA A 31 16.53 -12.00 -4.66
CA ALA A 31 15.09 -12.26 -4.57
C ALA A 31 14.74 -13.64 -5.13
N ASP A 32 14.07 -14.46 -4.34
CA ASP A 32 13.30 -15.60 -4.82
C ASP A 32 12.00 -15.09 -5.47
N VAL A 33 12.05 -14.92 -6.79
CA VAL A 33 10.96 -14.31 -7.57
C VAL A 33 9.68 -15.16 -7.53
N ASP A 34 9.78 -16.47 -7.57
CA ASP A 34 8.61 -17.35 -7.52
C ASP A 34 7.93 -17.26 -6.15
N ARG A 35 8.72 -17.28 -5.07
CA ARG A 35 8.22 -17.02 -3.72
C ARG A 35 7.57 -15.65 -3.61
N PHE A 36 8.19 -14.60 -4.13
CA PHE A 36 7.67 -13.23 -4.08
C PHE A 36 6.25 -13.13 -4.66
N TRP A 37 6.02 -13.73 -5.83
CA TRP A 37 4.69 -13.72 -6.45
C TRP A 37 3.68 -14.60 -5.69
N ALA A 38 4.10 -15.76 -5.19
CA ALA A 38 3.24 -16.62 -4.37
C ALA A 38 2.82 -15.97 -3.05
N GLU A 39 3.73 -15.18 -2.41
CA GLU A 39 3.40 -14.39 -1.22
C GLU A 39 2.39 -13.28 -1.53
N GLY A 40 2.40 -12.72 -2.75
CA GLY A 40 1.39 -11.75 -3.18
C GLY A 40 -0.03 -12.27 -3.02
N ARG A 41 -0.30 -13.49 -3.47
CA ARG A 41 -1.60 -14.16 -3.31
C ARG A 41 -1.95 -14.40 -1.84
N ARG A 42 -1.03 -14.99 -1.07
CA ARG A 42 -1.25 -15.25 0.36
C ARG A 42 -1.53 -13.99 1.16
N ASN A 43 -0.82 -12.90 0.85
CA ASN A 43 -1.03 -11.63 1.54
C ASN A 43 -2.37 -10.99 1.18
N LEU A 44 -2.78 -11.03 -0.09
CA LEU A 44 -4.09 -10.52 -0.49
C LEU A 44 -5.22 -11.32 0.19
N GLU A 45 -5.15 -12.66 0.13
CA GLU A 45 -6.11 -13.55 0.79
C GLU A 45 -6.18 -13.26 2.29
N ALA A 46 -5.03 -13.13 2.96
CA ALA A 46 -4.99 -12.82 4.40
C ALA A 46 -5.63 -11.47 4.75
N VAL A 47 -5.44 -10.44 3.93
CA VAL A 47 -6.09 -9.12 4.12
C VAL A 47 -7.61 -9.25 3.96
N LEU A 48 -8.07 -9.88 2.88
CA LEU A 48 -9.48 -9.98 2.57
C LEU A 48 -10.22 -10.87 3.58
N ASP A 49 -9.64 -12.02 3.93
CA ASP A 49 -10.20 -12.94 4.94
C ASP A 49 -10.30 -12.29 6.32
N ALA A 50 -9.25 -11.55 6.74
CA ALA A 50 -9.24 -10.89 8.05
C ALA A 50 -10.43 -9.95 8.24
N VAL A 51 -10.89 -9.28 7.18
CA VAL A 51 -11.97 -8.29 7.25
C VAL A 51 -13.28 -8.77 6.62
N GLY A 52 -13.32 -10.01 6.12
CA GLY A 52 -14.51 -10.60 5.49
C GLY A 52 -14.91 -9.88 4.19
N ALA A 53 -13.93 -9.55 3.35
CA ALA A 53 -14.11 -8.94 2.03
C ALA A 53 -13.80 -9.94 0.91
N GLN A 54 -14.38 -9.72 -0.27
CA GLN A 54 -14.12 -10.55 -1.45
C GLN A 54 -14.26 -9.72 -2.72
N VAL A 55 -13.28 -9.84 -3.61
CA VAL A 55 -13.34 -9.29 -4.98
C VAL A 55 -14.23 -10.18 -5.84
N GLN A 56 -15.08 -9.57 -6.66
CA GLN A 56 -15.96 -10.27 -7.60
C GLN A 56 -15.43 -10.12 -9.04
N PRO A 57 -15.70 -11.08 -9.95
CA PRO A 57 -15.19 -11.01 -11.33
C PRO A 57 -15.63 -9.80 -12.15
N GLY A 58 -16.71 -9.12 -11.72
CA GLY A 58 -17.20 -7.89 -12.34
C GLY A 58 -16.61 -6.60 -11.77
N ASP A 59 -15.88 -6.67 -10.65
CA ASP A 59 -15.41 -5.50 -9.93
C ASP A 59 -14.33 -4.72 -10.69
N VAL A 60 -14.37 -3.41 -10.56
CA VAL A 60 -13.24 -2.51 -10.82
C VAL A 60 -12.55 -2.24 -9.49
N VAL A 61 -11.29 -2.60 -9.36
CA VAL A 61 -10.53 -2.53 -8.10
C VAL A 61 -9.44 -1.47 -8.18
N LEU A 62 -9.21 -0.74 -7.10
CA LEU A 62 -8.07 0.14 -6.92
C LEU A 62 -7.07 -0.48 -5.93
N ASP A 63 -5.82 -0.67 -6.38
CA ASP A 63 -4.67 -1.09 -5.57
C ASP A 63 -3.81 0.14 -5.23
N ILE A 64 -3.80 0.56 -3.96
CA ILE A 64 -3.05 1.73 -3.49
C ILE A 64 -1.68 1.31 -2.97
N GLY A 65 -0.61 1.93 -3.51
CA GLY A 65 0.77 1.60 -3.21
C GLY A 65 1.17 0.27 -3.84
N CYS A 66 0.86 0.11 -5.12
CA CYS A 66 0.99 -1.16 -5.83
C CYS A 66 2.44 -1.67 -5.97
N GLY A 67 3.44 -0.81 -5.77
CA GLY A 67 4.86 -1.16 -5.95
C GLY A 67 5.13 -1.74 -7.33
N VAL A 68 5.77 -2.90 -7.38
CA VAL A 68 6.03 -3.65 -8.63
C VAL A 68 4.83 -4.50 -9.10
N GLY A 69 3.65 -4.31 -8.50
CA GLY A 69 2.41 -4.99 -8.90
C GLY A 69 2.20 -6.37 -8.29
N ARG A 70 2.72 -6.61 -7.08
CA ARG A 70 2.63 -7.92 -6.40
C ARG A 70 1.19 -8.32 -6.11
N LEU A 71 0.39 -7.44 -5.52
CA LEU A 71 -1.03 -7.68 -5.28
C LEU A 71 -1.86 -7.41 -6.54
N THR A 72 -1.49 -6.38 -7.31
CA THR A 72 -2.15 -6.02 -8.58
C THR A 72 -2.29 -7.22 -9.51
N ARG A 73 -1.24 -8.08 -9.62
CA ARG A 73 -1.27 -9.29 -10.46
C ARG A 73 -2.37 -10.25 -10.03
N VAL A 74 -2.53 -10.47 -8.73
CA VAL A 74 -3.57 -11.35 -8.19
C VAL A 74 -4.95 -10.73 -8.37
N LEU A 75 -5.10 -9.44 -8.07
CA LEU A 75 -6.35 -8.70 -8.27
C LEU A 75 -6.80 -8.75 -9.75
N ALA A 76 -5.85 -8.66 -10.69
CA ALA A 76 -6.16 -8.70 -12.12
C ALA A 76 -6.65 -10.07 -12.62
N GLU A 77 -6.39 -11.16 -11.87
CA GLU A 77 -6.97 -12.48 -12.18
C GLU A 77 -8.45 -12.57 -11.76
N ASP A 78 -8.82 -11.86 -10.69
CA ASP A 78 -10.13 -11.98 -10.05
C ASP A 78 -11.09 -10.84 -10.42
N ALA A 79 -10.57 -9.64 -10.82
CA ALA A 79 -11.35 -8.46 -11.15
C ALA A 79 -11.52 -8.24 -12.66
N SER A 80 -12.53 -7.46 -13.05
CA SER A 80 -12.72 -7.03 -14.44
C SER A 80 -11.66 -6.02 -14.88
N HIS A 81 -11.26 -5.13 -13.97
CA HIS A 81 -10.22 -4.12 -14.18
C HIS A 81 -9.55 -3.72 -12.88
N VAL A 82 -8.26 -3.40 -12.94
CA VAL A 82 -7.50 -2.89 -11.79
C VAL A 82 -6.87 -1.53 -12.13
N HIS A 83 -7.19 -0.52 -11.33
CA HIS A 83 -6.39 0.68 -11.24
C HIS A 83 -5.29 0.44 -10.19
N ALA A 84 -4.03 0.60 -10.58
CA ALA A 84 -2.88 0.42 -9.68
C ALA A 84 -2.14 1.75 -9.55
N ILE A 85 -2.05 2.31 -8.34
CA ILE A 85 -1.44 3.62 -8.10
C ILE A 85 -0.23 3.49 -7.17
N ASP A 86 0.88 4.14 -7.52
CA ASP A 86 2.06 4.27 -6.67
C ASP A 86 2.69 5.66 -6.80
N VAL A 87 3.36 6.13 -5.74
CA VAL A 87 4.06 7.42 -5.70
C VAL A 87 5.43 7.35 -6.37
N SER A 88 5.97 6.15 -6.58
CA SER A 88 7.27 5.89 -7.21
C SER A 88 7.12 5.61 -8.71
N SER A 89 7.70 6.46 -9.53
CA SER A 89 7.78 6.23 -10.99
C SER A 89 8.62 5.01 -11.34
N GLU A 90 9.69 4.76 -10.62
CA GLU A 90 10.58 3.60 -10.81
C GLU A 90 9.88 2.28 -10.47
N MET A 91 9.09 2.22 -9.38
CA MET A 91 8.27 1.05 -9.05
C MET A 91 7.29 0.75 -10.19
N LEU A 92 6.65 1.80 -10.74
CA LEU A 92 5.70 1.65 -11.84
C LEU A 92 6.36 1.24 -13.17
N GLU A 93 7.60 1.63 -13.44
CA GLU A 93 8.36 1.11 -14.59
C GLU A 93 8.58 -0.39 -14.44
N HIS A 94 9.09 -0.84 -13.28
CA HIS A 94 9.22 -2.27 -12.98
C HIS A 94 7.86 -3.00 -13.03
N ALA A 95 6.80 -2.39 -12.50
CA ALA A 95 5.46 -2.99 -12.51
C ALA A 95 4.98 -3.27 -13.94
N ARG A 96 5.13 -2.32 -14.86
CA ARG A 96 4.75 -2.49 -16.27
C ARG A 96 5.56 -3.56 -16.98
N GLU A 97 6.88 -3.59 -16.75
CA GLU A 97 7.78 -4.60 -17.34
C GLU A 97 7.46 -6.00 -16.83
N LEU A 98 7.37 -6.18 -15.51
CA LEU A 98 7.14 -7.46 -14.85
C LEU A 98 5.73 -8.02 -15.08
N ASN A 99 4.77 -7.18 -15.46
CA ASN A 99 3.36 -7.54 -15.66
C ASN A 99 2.85 -7.18 -17.06
N ALA A 100 3.72 -7.17 -18.08
CA ALA A 100 3.38 -6.79 -19.46
C ALA A 100 2.27 -7.66 -20.08
N GLN A 101 2.01 -8.85 -19.55
CA GLN A 101 0.92 -9.74 -19.98
C GLN A 101 -0.46 -9.31 -19.47
N LEU A 102 -0.56 -8.45 -18.47
CA LEU A 102 -1.84 -8.00 -17.92
C LEU A 102 -2.47 -6.93 -18.83
N THR A 103 -3.64 -7.22 -19.36
CA THR A 103 -4.35 -6.32 -20.28
C THR A 103 -5.47 -5.52 -19.63
N ASN A 104 -5.81 -5.87 -18.36
CA ASN A 104 -6.89 -5.26 -17.58
C ASN A 104 -6.35 -4.43 -16.39
N VAL A 105 -5.13 -3.88 -16.51
CA VAL A 105 -4.53 -3.02 -15.48
C VAL A 105 -4.19 -1.65 -16.05
N THR A 106 -4.56 -0.59 -15.32
CA THR A 106 -4.11 0.78 -15.59
C THR A 106 -3.17 1.24 -14.47
N TRP A 107 -1.93 1.56 -14.82
CA TRP A 107 -0.89 2.00 -13.89
C TRP A 107 -0.86 3.52 -13.79
N HIS A 108 -1.06 4.08 -12.59
CA HIS A 108 -1.12 5.51 -12.31
C HIS A 108 0.05 5.95 -11.43
N HIS A 109 0.72 7.03 -11.84
CA HIS A 109 1.69 7.70 -10.99
C HIS A 109 0.94 8.70 -10.08
N GLY A 110 0.89 8.40 -8.79
CA GLY A 110 0.20 9.19 -7.78
C GLY A 110 1.05 10.34 -7.25
N ASP A 111 0.39 11.35 -6.66
CA ASP A 111 1.03 12.51 -6.03
C ASP A 111 1.45 12.27 -4.58
N GLY A 112 1.10 11.12 -4.01
CA GLY A 112 1.39 10.73 -2.63
C GLY A 112 0.42 11.32 -1.59
N ALA A 113 -0.68 11.94 -2.02
CA ALA A 113 -1.67 12.54 -1.12
C ALA A 113 -3.12 12.29 -1.56
N THR A 114 -3.37 12.12 -2.87
CA THR A 114 -4.70 11.90 -3.43
C THR A 114 -4.76 10.63 -4.27
N LEU A 115 -5.95 10.24 -4.68
CA LEU A 115 -6.17 9.11 -5.60
C LEU A 115 -6.40 9.58 -7.04
N HIS A 116 -6.08 10.85 -7.36
CA HIS A 116 -6.11 11.31 -8.75
C HIS A 116 -5.07 10.51 -9.59
N PRO A 117 -5.41 10.06 -10.82
CA PRO A 117 -6.54 10.46 -11.66
C PRO A 117 -7.77 9.52 -11.59
N VAL A 118 -7.90 8.67 -10.56
CA VAL A 118 -9.08 7.80 -10.43
C VAL A 118 -10.33 8.66 -10.20
N GLU A 119 -11.35 8.43 -11.03
CA GLU A 119 -12.58 9.24 -11.04
C GLU A 119 -13.48 8.95 -9.83
N ASP A 120 -14.41 9.88 -9.54
CA ASP A 120 -15.40 9.73 -8.48
C ASP A 120 -16.34 8.56 -8.78
N ALA A 121 -16.68 7.80 -7.76
CA ALA A 121 -17.63 6.68 -7.83
C ALA A 121 -17.37 5.73 -9.03
N SER A 122 -16.09 5.42 -9.29
CA SER A 122 -15.65 4.61 -10.44
C SER A 122 -15.22 3.20 -10.07
N VAL A 123 -14.88 2.93 -8.79
CA VAL A 123 -14.38 1.62 -8.35
C VAL A 123 -15.35 0.93 -7.39
N ASP A 124 -15.39 -0.39 -7.46
CA ASP A 124 -16.23 -1.24 -6.60
C ASP A 124 -15.49 -1.59 -5.30
N ALA A 125 -14.15 -1.72 -5.38
CA ALA A 125 -13.32 -2.06 -4.24
C ALA A 125 -12.00 -1.28 -4.23
N VAL A 126 -11.47 -1.04 -3.03
CA VAL A 126 -10.14 -0.48 -2.80
C VAL A 126 -9.35 -1.43 -1.91
N VAL A 127 -8.11 -1.73 -2.27
CA VAL A 127 -7.19 -2.55 -1.48
C VAL A 127 -5.89 -1.79 -1.25
N SER A 128 -5.31 -1.92 -0.05
CA SER A 128 -3.96 -1.43 0.25
C SER A 128 -3.32 -2.29 1.35
N HIS A 129 -2.09 -2.74 1.14
CA HIS A 129 -1.38 -3.58 2.11
C HIS A 129 0.09 -3.18 2.22
N VAL A 130 0.55 -2.95 3.46
CA VAL A 130 1.94 -2.55 3.80
C VAL A 130 2.35 -1.23 3.12
N VAL A 131 1.42 -0.27 3.03
CA VAL A 131 1.63 1.06 2.43
C VAL A 131 1.51 2.17 3.47
N PHE A 132 0.35 2.28 4.11
CA PHE A 132 0.06 3.39 5.02
C PHE A 132 0.95 3.42 6.26
N GLN A 133 1.46 2.27 6.70
CA GLN A 133 2.44 2.20 7.77
C GLN A 133 3.79 2.90 7.43
N HIS A 134 4.06 3.18 6.16
CA HIS A 134 5.25 3.84 5.65
C HIS A 134 5.04 5.32 5.33
N ILE A 135 3.86 5.86 5.57
CA ILE A 135 3.57 7.28 5.40
C ILE A 135 3.96 8.01 6.70
N PRO A 136 4.91 8.99 6.64
CA PRO A 136 5.45 9.64 7.84
C PRO A 136 4.43 10.50 8.59
N ASP A 137 3.45 11.08 7.86
CA ASP A 137 2.41 11.95 8.41
C ASP A 137 1.06 11.24 8.39
N PRO A 138 0.47 10.91 9.55
CA PRO A 138 -0.82 10.22 9.62
C PRO A 138 -1.95 11.02 8.97
N GLN A 139 -1.84 12.36 8.84
CA GLN A 139 -2.84 13.18 8.18
C GLN A 139 -2.93 12.87 6.67
N ILE A 140 -1.83 12.46 6.04
CA ILE A 140 -1.85 11.99 4.64
C ILE A 140 -2.64 10.68 4.54
N THR A 141 -2.43 9.73 5.45
CA THR A 141 -3.21 8.48 5.50
C THR A 141 -4.70 8.77 5.68
N LEU A 142 -5.07 9.69 6.59
CA LEU A 142 -6.45 10.11 6.77
C LEU A 142 -7.02 10.79 5.52
N GLY A 143 -6.19 11.54 4.77
CA GLY A 143 -6.54 12.08 3.44
C GLY A 143 -6.89 10.98 2.44
N TYR A 144 -6.08 9.92 2.37
CA TYR A 144 -6.38 8.75 1.53
C TYR A 144 -7.69 8.06 1.91
N VAL A 145 -8.03 7.98 3.19
CA VAL A 145 -9.31 7.39 3.62
C VAL A 145 -10.51 8.20 3.10
N ARG A 146 -10.42 9.54 3.12
CA ARG A 146 -11.45 10.41 2.51
C ARG A 146 -11.54 10.20 0.99
N GLU A 147 -10.40 10.10 0.32
CA GLU A 147 -10.32 9.84 -1.11
C GLU A 147 -10.86 8.46 -1.50
N MET A 148 -10.68 7.42 -0.67
CA MET A 148 -11.36 6.12 -0.86
C MET A 148 -12.87 6.30 -0.93
N GLY A 149 -13.44 7.14 -0.06
CA GLY A 149 -14.87 7.48 -0.11
C GLY A 149 -15.26 8.19 -1.40
N ARG A 150 -14.42 9.06 -1.95
CA ARG A 150 -14.68 9.73 -3.24
C ARG A 150 -14.73 8.73 -4.39
N VAL A 151 -13.72 7.86 -4.52
CA VAL A 151 -13.58 6.96 -5.68
C VAL A 151 -14.51 5.74 -5.65
N LEU A 152 -14.91 5.29 -4.46
CA LEU A 152 -15.82 4.15 -4.32
C LEU A 152 -17.23 4.47 -4.83
N LYS A 153 -17.84 3.53 -5.52
CA LYS A 153 -19.27 3.52 -5.84
C LYS A 153 -20.11 3.31 -4.57
N PRO A 154 -21.38 3.74 -4.51
CA PRO A 154 -22.31 3.29 -3.49
C PRO A 154 -22.36 1.75 -3.44
N GLY A 155 -22.33 1.19 -2.24
CA GLY A 155 -22.21 -0.26 -2.02
C GLY A 155 -20.78 -0.82 -2.11
N GLY A 156 -19.80 -0.03 -2.53
CA GLY A 156 -18.40 -0.41 -2.61
C GLY A 156 -17.72 -0.48 -1.25
N TRP A 157 -16.51 -1.05 -1.22
CA TRP A 157 -15.76 -1.25 0.01
C TRP A 157 -14.27 -0.99 -0.14
N ALA A 158 -13.62 -0.66 0.97
CA ALA A 158 -12.16 -0.60 1.08
C ALA A 158 -11.65 -1.60 2.11
N ALA A 159 -10.61 -2.36 1.79
CA ALA A 159 -9.87 -3.21 2.72
C ALA A 159 -8.40 -2.78 2.74
N PHE A 160 -7.92 -2.30 3.87
CA PHE A 160 -6.57 -1.77 3.95
C PHE A 160 -5.93 -2.01 5.32
N GLN A 161 -4.60 -1.97 5.35
CA GLN A 161 -3.83 -2.11 6.56
C GLN A 161 -3.21 -0.77 6.94
N ILE A 162 -3.29 -0.45 8.24
CA ILE A 162 -2.57 0.66 8.88
C ILE A 162 -1.68 0.11 10.00
N SER A 163 -0.71 0.89 10.47
CA SER A 163 -0.14 0.68 11.79
C SER A 163 -0.96 1.44 12.82
N ASN A 164 -1.32 0.77 13.91
CA ASN A 164 -2.00 1.38 15.07
C ASN A 164 -1.16 1.26 16.36
N ASP A 165 0.14 0.93 16.23
CA ASP A 165 1.09 0.89 17.34
C ASP A 165 2.10 2.05 17.26
N PRO A 166 1.94 3.12 18.03
CA PRO A 166 2.83 4.28 17.99
C PRO A 166 4.24 4.01 18.49
N THR A 167 4.51 2.83 19.08
CA THR A 167 5.83 2.49 19.62
C THR A 167 6.81 2.01 18.56
N LEU A 168 6.32 1.55 17.40
CA LEU A 168 7.11 0.93 16.35
C LEU A 168 7.80 1.93 15.42
N HIS A 169 7.32 3.18 15.33
CA HIS A 169 7.77 4.17 14.36
C HIS A 169 9.00 4.96 14.84
N ARG A 170 10.04 4.24 15.28
CA ARG A 170 11.28 4.82 15.82
C ARG A 170 12.50 4.17 15.18
N ALA A 171 13.52 4.98 14.90
CA ALA A 171 14.77 4.47 14.37
C ALA A 171 15.47 3.56 15.39
N THR A 172 15.67 2.29 15.03
CA THR A 172 16.36 1.30 15.87
C THR A 172 17.73 0.88 15.28
N ILE A 173 18.16 1.50 14.16
CA ILE A 173 19.35 1.08 13.44
C ILE A 173 20.62 1.50 14.14
N GLY A 174 21.45 0.52 14.50
CA GLY A 174 22.74 0.74 15.12
C GLY A 174 23.82 1.25 14.14
N LEU A 175 24.92 1.81 14.68
CA LEU A 175 26.05 2.33 13.88
C LEU A 175 26.64 1.28 12.92
N ARG A 176 26.67 0.00 13.31
CA ARG A 176 27.17 -1.11 12.48
C ARG A 176 26.35 -1.29 11.21
N ASP A 177 25.02 -1.19 11.30
CA ASP A 177 24.14 -1.41 10.17
C ASP A 177 24.13 -0.19 9.23
N ARG A 178 24.29 1.02 9.76
CA ARG A 178 24.57 2.23 8.95
C ARG A 178 25.85 2.10 8.12
N VAL A 179 26.94 1.58 8.71
CA VAL A 179 28.19 1.32 7.99
C VAL A 179 28.00 0.26 6.90
N LYS A 180 27.31 -0.85 7.19
CA LYS A 180 27.00 -1.88 6.19
C LYS A 180 26.15 -1.32 5.04
N ALA A 181 25.13 -0.51 5.34
CA ALA A 181 24.31 0.15 4.34
C ALA A 181 25.12 1.08 3.44
N THR A 182 26.04 1.89 4.02
CA THR A 182 26.94 2.75 3.26
C THR A 182 27.84 1.95 2.30
N LEU A 183 28.27 0.74 2.71
CA LEU A 183 29.06 -0.17 1.90
C LEU A 183 28.23 -1.02 0.91
N GLY A 184 26.90 -0.80 0.82
CA GLY A 184 25.99 -1.57 -0.04
C GLY A 184 25.77 -3.02 0.38
N ARG A 185 26.08 -3.35 1.66
CA ARG A 185 25.94 -4.70 2.25
C ARG A 185 24.67 -4.85 3.10
N ALA A 186 23.88 -3.82 3.22
CA ALA A 186 22.58 -3.79 3.88
C ALA A 186 21.68 -2.75 3.20
N PRO A 187 20.35 -2.89 3.30
CA PRO A 187 19.40 -1.92 2.74
C PRO A 187 19.62 -0.52 3.30
N LYS A 188 19.46 0.49 2.44
CA LYS A 188 19.59 1.90 2.83
C LYS A 188 18.23 2.48 3.24
N GLY A 189 18.24 3.59 3.97
CA GLY A 189 17.05 4.38 4.28
C GLY A 189 16.13 3.81 5.34
N GLN A 190 16.52 2.73 6.05
CA GLN A 190 15.70 2.14 7.11
C GLN A 190 15.57 3.01 8.37
N ASP A 191 16.31 4.11 8.46
CA ASP A 191 16.21 5.14 9.48
C ASP A 191 15.53 6.42 8.98
N GLU A 192 15.11 6.44 7.73
CA GLU A 192 14.41 7.58 7.15
C GLU A 192 12.89 7.58 7.51
N PRO A 193 12.27 8.76 7.64
CA PRO A 193 10.86 8.86 8.01
C PRO A 193 9.91 8.04 7.14
N GLN A 194 10.20 7.93 5.84
CA GLN A 194 9.37 7.17 4.87
C GLN A 194 9.45 5.65 5.06
N TRP A 195 10.52 5.15 5.70
CA TRP A 195 10.60 3.75 6.10
C TRP A 195 9.94 3.54 7.46
N LEU A 196 10.20 4.45 8.38
CA LEU A 196 9.66 4.38 9.74
C LEU A 196 8.15 4.59 9.77
N GLY A 197 7.64 5.50 8.93
CA GLY A 197 6.22 5.80 8.81
C GLY A 197 5.59 6.38 10.07
N SER A 198 4.29 6.11 10.23
CA SER A 198 3.52 6.58 11.39
C SER A 198 2.40 5.62 11.77
N ALA A 199 1.95 5.72 13.04
CA ALA A 199 0.72 5.09 13.49
C ALA A 199 -0.48 6.03 13.26
N VAL A 200 -1.63 5.43 13.00
CA VAL A 200 -2.92 6.12 12.86
C VAL A 200 -3.81 5.77 14.06
N ASP A 201 -4.38 6.78 14.69
CA ASP A 201 -5.37 6.60 15.73
C ASP A 201 -6.72 6.18 15.13
N LEU A 202 -7.42 5.21 15.76
CA LEU A 202 -8.68 4.68 15.23
C LEU A 202 -9.86 5.67 15.34
N GLN A 203 -9.83 6.61 16.28
CA GLN A 203 -10.85 7.65 16.38
C GLN A 203 -10.70 8.64 15.22
N ASP A 204 -9.45 9.06 14.92
CA ASP A 204 -9.15 9.92 13.78
C ASP A 204 -9.47 9.22 12.46
N LEU A 205 -9.16 7.91 12.35
CA LEU A 205 -9.51 7.10 11.19
C LEU A 205 -11.03 7.05 10.97
N THR A 206 -11.79 6.81 12.03
CA THR A 206 -13.26 6.75 11.97
C THR A 206 -13.83 8.10 11.56
N ALA A 207 -13.31 9.19 12.11
CA ALA A 207 -13.73 10.55 11.72
C ALA A 207 -13.45 10.81 10.24
N ALA A 208 -12.25 10.48 9.75
CA ALA A 208 -11.90 10.65 8.33
C ALA A 208 -12.75 9.78 7.40
N ALA A 209 -13.09 8.55 7.82
CA ALA A 209 -14.00 7.68 7.07
C ALA A 209 -15.39 8.32 6.92
N LEU A 210 -15.97 8.81 8.02
CA LEU A 210 -17.26 9.49 8.02
C LEU A 210 -17.24 10.76 7.14
N GLU A 211 -16.19 11.56 7.21
CA GLU A 211 -15.99 12.74 6.35
C GLU A 211 -15.94 12.35 4.85
N GLY A 212 -15.36 11.17 4.53
CA GLY A 212 -15.34 10.61 3.18
C GLY A 212 -16.63 9.90 2.76
N GLY A 213 -17.66 9.85 3.63
CA GLY A 213 -18.91 9.13 3.38
C GLY A 213 -18.77 7.61 3.49
N LEU A 214 -17.84 7.14 4.31
CA LEU A 214 -17.60 5.72 4.60
C LEU A 214 -18.02 5.38 6.03
N GLU A 215 -18.43 4.12 6.23
CA GLU A 215 -18.64 3.52 7.55
C GLU A 215 -17.58 2.44 7.81
N ILE A 216 -16.93 2.47 8.98
CA ILE A 216 -16.01 1.41 9.38
C ILE A 216 -16.83 0.17 9.78
N ALA A 217 -16.72 -0.88 8.98
CA ALA A 217 -17.45 -2.13 9.18
C ALA A 217 -16.68 -3.14 10.05
N THR A 218 -15.34 -3.18 9.93
CA THR A 218 -14.50 -4.16 10.64
C THR A 218 -13.14 -3.55 10.94
N VAL A 219 -12.60 -3.83 12.14
CA VAL A 219 -11.22 -3.57 12.54
C VAL A 219 -10.67 -4.83 13.17
N VAL A 220 -9.50 -5.30 12.73
CA VAL A 220 -8.82 -6.48 13.25
C VAL A 220 -7.35 -6.16 13.50
N GLY A 221 -6.81 -6.54 14.65
CA GLY A 221 -5.42 -6.28 15.00
C GLY A 221 -5.18 -4.87 15.57
N GLU A 222 -6.17 -4.30 16.25
CA GLU A 222 -6.02 -3.03 16.99
C GLU A 222 -4.80 -3.07 17.93
N GLY A 223 -4.07 -1.95 18.00
CA GLY A 223 -2.83 -1.82 18.79
C GLY A 223 -1.61 -2.49 18.19
N THR A 224 -1.66 -2.94 16.94
CA THR A 224 -0.54 -3.59 16.25
C THR A 224 -0.12 -2.85 14.98
N GLN A 225 1.02 -3.26 14.41
CA GLN A 225 1.46 -2.80 13.09
C GLN A 225 0.53 -3.28 11.97
N PHE A 226 -0.11 -4.42 12.13
CA PHE A 226 -1.00 -5.03 11.14
C PHE A 226 -2.46 -4.89 11.58
N CYS A 227 -2.91 -3.65 11.67
CA CYS A 227 -4.31 -3.33 11.91
C CYS A 227 -5.06 -3.27 10.58
N TYR A 228 -5.90 -4.25 10.32
CA TYR A 228 -6.71 -4.37 9.11
C TYR A 228 -8.08 -3.72 9.30
N VAL A 229 -8.48 -2.94 8.33
CA VAL A 229 -9.71 -2.16 8.35
C VAL A 229 -10.54 -2.46 7.11
N ARG A 230 -11.84 -2.71 7.30
CA ARG A 230 -12.84 -2.64 6.23
C ARG A 230 -13.72 -1.44 6.44
N ALA A 231 -13.79 -0.58 5.42
CA ALA A 231 -14.76 0.50 5.33
C ALA A 231 -15.72 0.24 4.18
N VAL A 232 -16.98 0.65 4.31
CA VAL A 232 -18.02 0.47 3.29
C VAL A 232 -18.62 1.82 2.95
N LYS A 233 -18.98 2.00 1.68
CA LYS A 233 -19.73 3.17 1.22
C LYS A 233 -21.21 2.80 1.13
N PRO A 234 -22.10 3.37 1.98
CA PRO A 234 -23.53 3.10 1.97
C PRO A 234 -24.20 3.39 0.63
#